data_d80e1aef73a17abd47ea493a41b01c0b
#
_entry.id   d80e1aef73a17abd47ea493a41b01c0b
#
_cell.length_a   1.000
_cell.length_b   1.000
_cell.length_c   1.000
_cell.angle_alpha   90.00
_cell.angle_beta   90.00
_cell.angle_gamma   90.00
#
_symmetry.space_group_name_H-M   'P 1'
#
loop_
_entity.id
_entity.type
_entity.pdbx_description
1 polymer ?
#
loop_
_entity_poly.entity_id
_entity_poly.type
_entity_poly.pdbx_seq_one_letter_code
_entity_poly.pdbx_strand_id
1 'polypeptide(L)'
;MRLSDKELQALRAIMGELDPAGRIYLYGSRTDDTRRGGDIDIYLQASQPIALKARLRAQYRLQQACDTRVDLLVKNPAQPDLPIHQIAVERGILL
;
A
#
# COMPACT_ATOMS: atom_id res chain seq x y z
N MET A 1 2.36 -4.25 -13.91
CA MET A 1 2.65 -3.49 -12.68
C MET A 1 3.62 -2.36 -13.01
N ARG A 2 3.30 -1.13 -12.64
CA ARG A 2 4.13 0.04 -12.94
C ARG A 2 4.78 0.62 -11.67
N LEU A 3 5.72 -0.12 -11.10
CA LEU A 3 6.58 0.35 -10.03
C LEU A 3 8.02 0.25 -10.46
N SER A 4 8.80 1.30 -10.22
CA SER A 4 10.24 1.22 -10.39
C SER A 4 10.84 0.33 -9.31
N ASP A 5 12.06 -0.15 -9.52
CA ASP A 5 12.77 -0.94 -8.52
C ASP A 5 12.94 -0.14 -7.22
N LYS A 6 13.23 1.15 -7.33
CA LYS A 6 13.35 2.04 -6.18
C LYS A 6 12.04 2.15 -5.40
N GLU A 7 10.92 2.32 -6.11
CA GLU A 7 9.59 2.38 -5.48
C GLU A 7 9.25 1.07 -4.77
N LEU A 8 9.48 -0.06 -5.43
CA LEU A 8 9.19 -1.36 -4.86
C LEU A 8 10.04 -1.65 -3.62
N GLN A 9 11.33 -1.31 -3.66
CA GLN A 9 12.22 -1.48 -2.51
C GLN A 9 11.78 -0.62 -1.33
N ALA A 10 11.40 0.64 -1.59
CA ALA A 10 10.92 1.54 -0.56
C ALA A 10 9.62 1.02 0.08
N LEU A 11 8.68 0.56 -0.74
CA LEU A 11 7.42 -0.01 -0.26
C LEU A 11 7.68 -1.22 0.64
N ARG A 12 8.50 -2.15 0.21
CA ARG A 12 8.82 -3.35 0.99
C ARG A 12 9.53 -3.03 2.29
N ALA A 13 10.48 -2.10 2.27
CA ALA A 13 11.23 -1.73 3.46
C ALA A 13 10.33 -1.03 4.49
N ILE A 14 9.58 -0.02 4.08
CA ILE A 14 8.76 0.78 4.99
C ILE A 14 7.58 -0.02 5.51
N MET A 15 6.89 -0.76 4.65
CA MET A 15 5.76 -1.58 5.07
C MET A 15 6.21 -2.78 5.90
N GLY A 16 7.38 -3.32 5.63
CA GLY A 16 7.97 -4.39 6.45
C GLY A 16 8.30 -3.95 7.86
N GLU A 17 8.67 -2.69 8.07
CA GLU A 17 8.85 -2.12 9.41
C GLU A 17 7.51 -1.92 10.10
N LEU A 18 6.50 -1.48 9.36
CA LEU A 18 5.18 -1.21 9.92
C LEU A 18 4.46 -2.49 10.36
N ASP A 19 4.49 -3.52 9.52
CA ASP A 19 3.80 -4.78 9.78
C ASP A 19 4.47 -5.92 8.99
N PRO A 20 5.48 -6.58 9.57
CA PRO A 20 6.23 -7.63 8.87
C PRO A 20 5.38 -8.81 8.39
N ALA A 21 4.29 -9.11 9.09
CA ALA A 21 3.40 -10.24 8.75
C ALA A 21 2.19 -9.81 7.95
N GLY A 22 2.03 -8.51 7.66
CA GLY A 22 0.92 -8.00 6.88
C GLY A 22 1.05 -8.32 5.40
N ARG A 23 -0.09 -8.31 4.70
CA ARG A 23 -0.12 -8.48 3.25
C ARG A 23 -0.30 -7.14 2.58
N ILE A 24 0.54 -6.86 1.59
CA ILE A 24 0.59 -5.58 0.90
C ILE A 24 0.16 -5.80 -0.54
N TYR A 25 -0.82 -5.01 -0.98
CA TYR A 25 -1.33 -5.04 -2.35
C TYR A 25 -1.13 -3.69 -3.02
N LEU A 26 -0.64 -3.72 -4.26
CA LEU A 26 -0.71 -2.57 -5.16
C LEU A 26 -2.04 -2.64 -5.89
N TYR A 27 -2.84 -1.58 -5.85
CA TYR A 27 -4.09 -1.51 -6.59
C TYR A 27 -4.20 -0.16 -7.31
N GLY A 28 -5.31 0.07 -8.03
CA GLY A 28 -5.52 1.32 -8.72
C GLY A 28 -4.72 1.45 -10.02
N SER A 29 -4.42 2.68 -10.41
CA SER A 29 -3.87 2.98 -11.75
C SER A 29 -2.51 2.36 -12.03
N ARG A 30 -1.69 2.13 -10.99
CA ARG A 30 -0.35 1.55 -11.16
C ARG A 30 -0.37 0.05 -11.49
N THR A 31 -1.53 -0.59 -11.44
CA THR A 31 -1.69 -1.97 -11.92
C THR A 31 -1.90 -2.03 -13.43
N ASP A 32 -2.21 -0.91 -14.08
CA ASP A 32 -2.48 -0.82 -15.52
C ASP A 32 -1.22 -0.36 -16.25
N ASP A 33 -0.59 -1.26 -16.98
CA ASP A 33 0.65 -0.99 -17.71
C ASP A 33 0.44 -0.07 -18.92
N THR A 34 -0.81 0.16 -19.32
CA THR A 34 -1.12 1.05 -20.45
C THR A 34 -1.21 2.51 -20.05
N ARG A 35 -1.27 2.81 -18.75
CA ARG A 35 -1.37 4.17 -18.22
C ARG A 35 0.02 4.71 -17.87
N ARG A 36 0.14 6.03 -17.81
CA ARG A 36 1.37 6.72 -17.40
C ARG A 36 1.13 7.52 -16.14
N GLY A 37 2.14 7.56 -15.27
CA GLY A 37 2.10 8.32 -14.04
C GLY A 37 1.03 7.81 -13.09
N GLY A 38 0.47 8.72 -12.33
CA GLY A 38 -0.57 8.43 -11.35
C GLY A 38 -0.03 8.14 -9.96
N ASP A 39 -0.93 8.24 -8.98
CA ASP A 39 -0.60 7.98 -7.59
C ASP A 39 -0.37 6.50 -7.36
N ILE A 40 0.37 6.21 -6.31
CA ILE A 40 0.57 4.82 -5.86
C ILE A 40 -0.49 4.53 -4.80
N ASP A 41 -1.34 3.54 -5.05
CA ASP A 41 -2.38 3.11 -4.11
C ASP A 41 -1.95 1.78 -3.49
N ILE A 42 -1.74 1.78 -2.18
CA ILE A 42 -1.29 0.61 -1.42
C ILE A 42 -2.35 0.23 -0.41
N TYR A 43 -2.67 -1.05 -0.36
CA TYR A 43 -3.55 -1.62 0.65
C TYR A 43 -2.75 -2.56 1.54
N LEU A 44 -2.77 -2.30 2.86
CA LEU A 44 -2.21 -3.19 3.86
C LEU A 44 -3.35 -3.95 4.55
N GLN A 45 -3.37 -5.26 4.37
CA GLN A 45 -4.16 -6.15 5.19
C GLN A 45 -3.33 -6.45 6.44
N ALA A 46 -3.61 -5.70 7.50
CA ALA A 46 -2.77 -5.73 8.69
C ALA A 46 -2.90 -7.04 9.46
N SER A 47 -1.79 -7.52 9.98
CA SER A 47 -1.75 -8.71 10.84
C SER A 47 -1.99 -8.36 12.31
N GLN A 48 -1.90 -7.09 12.65
CA GLN A 48 -2.07 -6.54 14.01
C GLN A 48 -2.66 -5.13 13.89
N PRO A 49 -3.24 -4.59 14.97
CA PRO A 49 -3.76 -3.22 14.93
C PRO A 49 -2.66 -2.21 14.63
N ILE A 50 -2.92 -1.35 13.66
CA ILE A 50 -2.01 -0.26 13.28
C ILE A 50 -2.63 1.04 13.74
N ALA A 51 -1.93 1.77 14.61
CA ALA A 51 -2.39 3.06 15.10
C ALA A 51 -2.38 4.10 13.96
N LEU A 52 -3.32 5.05 14.02
CA LEU A 52 -3.41 6.12 13.02
C LEU A 52 -2.09 6.87 12.85
N LYS A 53 -1.42 7.18 13.94
CA LYS A 53 -0.13 7.90 13.91
C LYS A 53 0.94 7.11 13.15
N ALA A 54 1.01 5.80 13.38
CA ALA A 54 1.96 4.93 12.69
C ALA A 54 1.64 4.86 11.19
N ARG A 55 0.36 4.76 10.84
CA ARG A 55 -0.08 4.74 9.44
C ARG A 55 0.28 6.05 8.73
N LEU A 56 0.00 7.20 9.35
CA LEU A 56 0.31 8.50 8.75
C LEU A 56 1.81 8.71 8.57
N ARG A 57 2.61 8.25 9.53
CA ARG A 57 4.07 8.31 9.42
C ARG A 57 4.58 7.44 8.26
N ALA A 58 4.05 6.24 8.13
CA ALA A 58 4.41 5.34 7.02
C ALA A 58 4.06 5.95 5.67
N GLN A 59 2.86 6.52 5.54
CA GLN A 59 2.42 7.18 4.31
C GLN A 59 3.34 8.34 3.94
N TYR A 60 3.71 9.16 4.91
CA TYR A 60 4.65 10.26 4.69
C TYR A 60 6.01 9.74 4.19
N ARG A 61 6.56 8.72 4.87
CA ARG A 61 7.84 8.12 4.46
C ARG A 61 7.78 7.54 3.05
N LEU A 62 6.69 6.89 2.71
CA LEU A 62 6.48 6.34 1.36
C LEU A 62 6.47 7.45 0.31
N GLN A 63 5.76 8.55 0.56
CA GLN A 63 5.71 9.67 -0.36
C GLN A 63 7.08 10.32 -0.56
N GLN A 64 7.87 10.43 0.51
CA GLN A 64 9.23 10.95 0.42
C GLN A 64 10.15 10.03 -0.38
N ALA A 65 10.07 8.72 -0.12
CA ALA A 65 10.94 7.75 -0.78
C ALA A 65 10.58 7.54 -2.25
N CYS A 66 9.30 7.60 -2.60
CA CYS A 66 8.81 7.37 -3.96
C CYS A 66 8.72 8.66 -4.79
N ASP A 67 8.89 9.81 -4.15
CA ASP A 67 8.76 11.13 -4.79
C ASP A 67 7.46 11.27 -5.57
N THR A 68 6.38 10.73 -5.03
CA THR A 68 5.03 10.85 -5.58
C THR A 68 4.01 10.64 -4.46
N ARG A 69 2.75 10.97 -4.76
CA ARG A 69 1.67 10.74 -3.80
C ARG A 69 1.45 9.24 -3.62
N VAL A 70 1.38 8.81 -2.37
CA VAL A 70 1.07 7.43 -2.01
C VAL A 70 -0.15 7.45 -1.09
N ASP A 71 -1.21 6.77 -1.49
CA ASP A 71 -2.39 6.57 -0.66
C ASP A 71 -2.28 5.21 0.03
N LEU A 72 -2.20 5.23 1.35
CA LEU A 72 -2.10 4.01 2.15
C LEU A 72 -3.43 3.71 2.82
N LEU A 73 -4.07 2.64 2.36
CA LEU A 73 -5.30 2.10 2.96
C LEU A 73 -4.90 0.96 3.88
N VAL A 74 -5.34 1.00 5.14
CA VAL A 74 -5.05 -0.04 6.12
C VAL A 74 -6.35 -0.63 6.62
N LYS A 75 -6.47 -1.96 6.59
CA LYS A 75 -7.54 -2.67 7.27
C LYS A 75 -6.96 -3.40 8.47
N ASN A 76 -7.33 -2.96 9.67
CA ASN A 76 -6.95 -3.66 10.90
C ASN A 76 -7.73 -4.97 11.05
N PRO A 77 -7.20 -5.97 11.77
CA PRO A 77 -7.83 -7.29 11.83
C PRO A 77 -9.28 -7.27 12.33
N ALA A 78 -9.60 -6.36 13.26
CA ALA A 78 -10.94 -6.27 13.83
C ALA A 78 -11.92 -5.48 12.98
N GLN A 79 -11.46 -4.79 11.95
CA GLN A 79 -12.35 -4.03 11.06
C GLN A 79 -13.09 -4.97 10.11
N PRO A 80 -14.38 -4.68 9.81
CA PRO A 80 -15.08 -5.44 8.79
C PRO A 80 -14.51 -5.16 7.39
N ASP A 81 -14.61 -6.13 6.50
CA ASP A 81 -14.28 -5.93 5.09
C ASP A 81 -15.28 -5.00 4.45
N LEU A 82 -14.77 -3.91 3.88
CA LEU A 82 -15.54 -3.00 3.06
C LEU A 82 -15.33 -3.33 1.58
N PRO A 83 -16.23 -2.88 0.69
CA PRO A 83 -16.06 -3.12 -0.74
C PRO A 83 -14.71 -2.70 -1.30
N ILE A 84 -14.14 -1.58 -0.81
CA ILE A 84 -12.82 -1.11 -1.27
C ILE A 84 -11.71 -2.10 -0.90
N HIS A 85 -11.82 -2.78 0.25
CA HIS A 85 -10.84 -3.79 0.66
C HIS A 85 -10.90 -5.00 -0.28
N GLN A 86 -12.11 -5.43 -0.63
CA GLN A 86 -12.31 -6.54 -1.55
C GLN A 86 -11.77 -6.23 -2.94
N ILE A 87 -12.03 -5.03 -3.44
CA ILE A 87 -11.51 -4.58 -4.74
C ILE A 87 -9.98 -4.57 -4.74
N ALA A 88 -9.37 -4.08 -3.66
CA ALA A 88 -7.92 -4.02 -3.55
C ALA A 88 -7.27 -5.40 -3.62
N VAL A 89 -7.90 -6.41 -3.00
CA VAL A 89 -7.40 -7.80 -3.04
C VAL A 89 -7.65 -8.45 -4.39
N GLU A 90 -8.88 -8.33 -4.92
CA GLU A 90 -9.28 -9.01 -6.15
C GLU A 90 -8.56 -8.45 -7.39
N ARG A 91 -8.41 -7.13 -7.47
CA ARG A 91 -7.82 -6.46 -8.62
C ARG A 91 -6.38 -6.03 -8.40
N GLY A 92 -5.92 -6.11 -7.17
CA GLY A 92 -4.57 -5.72 -6.81
C GLY A 92 -3.54 -6.80 -7.07
N ILE A 93 -2.28 -6.40 -6.91
CA ILE A 93 -1.13 -7.27 -7.07
C ILE A 93 -0.46 -7.39 -5.70
N LEU A 94 -0.35 -8.61 -5.20
CA LEU A 94 0.35 -8.88 -3.93
C LEU A 94 1.84 -8.62 -4.12
N LEU A 95 2.39 -7.76 -3.27
CA LEU A 95 3.81 -7.40 -3.34
C LEU A 95 4.72 -8.26 -2.47
#